data_9f4b65ae22c3530fa2187387fca1594a
#
_entry.id   9f4b65ae22c3530fa2187387fca1594a
#
_cell.length_a   1.000
_cell.length_b   1.000
_cell.length_c   1.000
_cell.angle_alpha   90.00
_cell.angle_beta   90.00
_cell.angle_gamma   90.00
#
_symmetry.space_group_name_H-M   'P 1'
#
loop_
_entity.id
_entity.type
_entity.pdbx_description
1 polymer ?
#
loop_
_entity_poly.entity_id
_entity_poly.type
_entity_poly.pdbx_seq_one_letter_code
_entity_poly.pdbx_strand_id
1 'polypeptide(L)'
;MSGRCWSVAAAAVLGSSALAPLPAFSDPEVQVFSTMVTEAEVIKAQRGWCAAVVAISDAYQTGGYAAAKAKASAVIDAAYGFDYGPIAFKPTYTTGPETFRSTRAGALAYFVGPDPSIPAFGKNQGFATYRHWKSCEVKDYVIQLFGNTANAMGLVRFTDAKGQVGVVEKTFTFVREMNGTMRIVLHHSSAPFDAR
;
A
#
# COMPACT_ATOMS: atom_id res chain seq x y z
N MET A 1 -26.11 25.79 105.73
CA MET A 1 -26.10 24.43 105.32
C MET A 1 -25.91 24.44 103.80
N SER A 2 -24.78 24.01 103.37
CA SER A 2 -24.24 24.15 101.99
C SER A 2 -24.70 23.02 101.10
N GLY A 3 -25.33 23.37 99.95
CA GLY A 3 -25.66 22.48 98.89
C GLY A 3 -24.79 22.75 97.64
N ARG A 4 -23.85 21.84 97.34
CA ARG A 4 -22.97 21.93 96.15
C ARG A 4 -23.70 21.41 94.95
N CYS A 5 -23.88 22.27 93.93
CA CYS A 5 -24.32 21.88 92.62
C CYS A 5 -23.14 21.40 91.79
N TRP A 6 -23.20 20.19 91.29
CA TRP A 6 -22.24 19.61 90.36
C TRP A 6 -22.73 19.81 88.94
N SER A 7 -22.01 20.59 88.20
CA SER A 7 -22.25 20.73 86.75
C SER A 7 -21.50 19.66 85.99
N VAL A 8 -22.20 18.79 85.29
CA VAL A 8 -21.60 17.81 84.42
C VAL A 8 -21.50 18.44 83.00
N ALA A 9 -20.28 18.70 82.55
CA ALA A 9 -20.02 19.15 81.21
C ALA A 9 -19.96 17.93 80.28
N ALA A 10 -20.90 17.82 79.35
CA ALA A 10 -20.88 16.83 78.29
C ALA A 10 -20.02 17.34 77.12
N ALA A 11 -18.87 16.69 76.89
CA ALA A 11 -18.04 16.96 75.72
C ALA A 11 -18.59 16.20 74.54
N ALA A 12 -19.11 16.93 73.52
CA ALA A 12 -19.50 16.38 72.24
C ALA A 12 -18.25 16.16 71.39
N VAL A 13 -17.89 14.89 71.13
CA VAL A 13 -16.84 14.52 70.17
C VAL A 13 -17.44 14.54 68.77
N LEU A 14 -17.18 15.60 68.00
CA LEU A 14 -17.48 15.66 66.58
C LEU A 14 -16.49 14.77 65.81
N GLY A 15 -16.90 13.53 65.48
CA GLY A 15 -16.16 12.65 64.62
C GLY A 15 -16.17 13.15 63.17
N SER A 16 -15.08 13.74 62.72
CA SER A 16 -14.88 14.07 61.32
C SER A 16 -14.62 12.77 60.54
N SER A 17 -15.67 12.22 59.89
CA SER A 17 -15.52 11.14 58.94
C SER A 17 -14.88 11.67 57.68
N ALA A 18 -13.60 11.49 57.50
CA ALA A 18 -12.90 11.77 56.25
C ALA A 18 -13.41 10.75 55.20
N LEU A 19 -14.17 11.21 54.21
CA LEU A 19 -14.50 10.41 53.03
C LEU A 19 -13.19 10.10 52.29
N ALA A 20 -12.84 8.82 52.20
CA ALA A 20 -11.72 8.36 51.39
C ALA A 20 -12.02 8.75 49.91
N PRO A 21 -11.03 9.31 49.19
CA PRO A 21 -11.21 9.61 47.77
C PRO A 21 -11.52 8.30 47.00
N LEU A 22 -12.57 8.35 46.18
CA LEU A 22 -12.89 7.24 45.27
C LEU A 22 -11.69 7.01 44.33
N PRO A 23 -11.33 5.76 44.04
CA PRO A 23 -10.29 5.47 43.06
C PRO A 23 -10.61 6.17 41.73
N ALA A 24 -9.67 6.95 41.22
CA ALA A 24 -9.80 7.55 39.91
C ALA A 24 -9.95 6.42 38.88
N PHE A 25 -11.05 6.44 38.14
CA PHE A 25 -11.15 5.60 36.94
C PHE A 25 -10.06 6.08 35.99
N SER A 26 -9.05 5.25 35.74
CA SER A 26 -8.20 5.45 34.56
C SER A 26 -9.09 5.20 33.36
N ASP A 27 -9.29 6.22 32.53
CA ASP A 27 -9.99 6.03 31.25
C ASP A 27 -9.27 4.92 30.48
N PRO A 28 -9.97 3.85 30.10
CA PRO A 28 -9.37 2.82 29.26
C PRO A 28 -8.91 3.48 27.96
N GLU A 29 -7.68 3.18 27.54
CA GLU A 29 -7.17 3.64 26.25
C GLU A 29 -8.14 3.19 25.15
N VAL A 30 -8.73 4.16 24.42
CA VAL A 30 -9.70 3.86 23.37
C VAL A 30 -8.96 3.21 22.20
N GLN A 31 -9.27 1.93 21.94
CA GLN A 31 -8.75 1.23 20.77
C GLN A 31 -9.60 1.59 19.56
N VAL A 32 -9.00 2.29 18.58
CA VAL A 32 -9.66 2.64 17.32
C VAL A 32 -9.28 1.62 16.26
N PHE A 33 -10.27 0.90 15.74
CA PHE A 33 -10.12 0.03 14.58
C PHE A 33 -10.76 0.68 13.36
N SER A 34 -10.02 0.75 12.24
CA SER A 34 -10.53 1.29 10.99
C SER A 34 -10.08 0.44 9.81
N THR A 35 -11.01 0.17 8.89
CA THR A 35 -10.72 -0.43 7.58
C THR A 35 -10.54 0.63 6.49
N MET A 36 -10.70 1.91 6.82
CA MET A 36 -10.57 3.02 5.89
C MET A 36 -9.15 3.12 5.36
N VAL A 37 -9.02 3.23 4.03
CA VAL A 37 -7.74 3.54 3.39
C VAL A 37 -7.40 5.02 3.60
N THR A 38 -6.12 5.33 3.72
CA THR A 38 -5.61 6.69 3.86
C THR A 38 -4.76 7.09 2.65
N GLU A 39 -4.65 8.39 2.39
CA GLU A 39 -3.75 8.93 1.37
C GLU A 39 -2.30 8.45 1.56
N ALA A 40 -1.82 8.45 2.80
CA ALA A 40 -0.46 8.01 3.14
C ALA A 40 -0.21 6.54 2.76
N GLU A 41 -1.21 5.66 2.94
CA GLU A 41 -1.13 4.25 2.52
C GLU A 41 -1.08 4.11 1.00
N VAL A 42 -1.86 4.90 0.26
CA VAL A 42 -1.82 4.93 -1.22
C VAL A 42 -0.45 5.38 -1.71
N ILE A 43 0.07 6.50 -1.22
CA ILE A 43 1.40 7.02 -1.58
C ILE A 43 2.50 5.99 -1.24
N LYS A 44 2.41 5.34 -0.07
CA LYS A 44 3.35 4.28 0.33
C LYS A 44 3.29 3.09 -0.62
N ALA A 45 2.09 2.63 -1.01
CA ALA A 45 1.92 1.52 -1.94
C ALA A 45 2.49 1.83 -3.33
N GLN A 46 2.28 3.03 -3.84
CA GLN A 46 2.85 3.49 -5.12
C GLN A 46 4.38 3.59 -5.09
N ARG A 47 4.95 4.14 -4.01
CA ARG A 47 6.41 4.18 -3.81
C ARG A 47 7.00 2.77 -3.71
N GLY A 48 6.31 1.87 -3.01
CA GLY A 48 6.69 0.46 -2.93
C GLY A 48 6.67 -0.23 -4.30
N TRP A 49 5.66 0.04 -5.12
CA TRP A 49 5.58 -0.45 -6.49
C TRP A 49 6.73 0.10 -7.35
N CYS A 50 7.04 1.38 -7.27
CA CYS A 50 8.18 1.99 -7.96
C CYS A 50 9.51 1.34 -7.55
N ALA A 51 9.77 1.20 -6.25
CA ALA A 51 10.97 0.55 -5.73
C ALA A 51 11.08 -0.90 -6.21
N ALA A 52 9.94 -1.60 -6.30
CA ALA A 52 9.89 -2.98 -6.79
C ALA A 52 10.28 -3.09 -8.27
N VAL A 53 9.82 -2.19 -9.14
CA VAL A 53 10.22 -2.18 -10.57
C VAL A 53 11.73 -2.00 -10.70
N VAL A 54 12.34 -1.07 -9.96
CA VAL A 54 13.79 -0.87 -9.92
C VAL A 54 14.51 -2.11 -9.41
N ALA A 55 14.02 -2.72 -8.32
CA ALA A 55 14.62 -3.93 -7.75
C ALA A 55 14.56 -5.15 -8.71
N ILE A 56 13.49 -5.31 -9.48
CA ILE A 56 13.40 -6.35 -10.53
C ILE A 56 14.43 -6.07 -11.62
N SER A 57 14.58 -4.80 -12.02
CA SER A 57 15.56 -4.37 -13.02
C SER A 57 16.99 -4.64 -12.57
N ASP A 58 17.35 -4.30 -11.33
CA ASP A 58 18.66 -4.57 -10.76
C ASP A 58 18.91 -6.09 -10.60
N ALA A 59 17.91 -6.87 -10.20
CA ALA A 59 18.00 -8.33 -10.13
C ALA A 59 18.32 -8.96 -11.50
N TYR A 60 17.76 -8.39 -12.59
CA TYR A 60 18.10 -8.83 -13.94
C TYR A 60 19.55 -8.57 -14.30
N GLN A 61 20.07 -7.39 -13.93
CA GLN A 61 21.46 -7.00 -14.24
C GLN A 61 22.48 -7.88 -13.49
N THR A 62 22.14 -8.31 -12.26
CA THR A 62 23.08 -9.05 -11.39
C THR A 62 22.96 -10.58 -11.52
N GLY A 63 21.76 -11.10 -11.75
CA GLY A 63 21.48 -12.54 -11.76
C GLY A 63 20.64 -13.02 -12.95
N GLY A 64 20.46 -12.18 -13.96
CA GLY A 64 19.76 -12.52 -15.21
C GLY A 64 18.27 -12.79 -15.01
N TYR A 65 17.69 -13.47 -15.99
CA TYR A 65 16.26 -13.73 -16.05
C TYR A 65 15.71 -14.46 -14.81
N ALA A 66 16.40 -15.48 -14.32
CA ALA A 66 15.94 -16.28 -13.18
C ALA A 66 15.81 -15.42 -11.90
N ALA A 67 16.76 -14.55 -11.62
CA ALA A 67 16.72 -13.63 -10.48
C ALA A 67 15.61 -12.59 -10.63
N ALA A 68 15.46 -12.02 -11.82
CA ALA A 68 14.38 -11.08 -12.11
C ALA A 68 12.99 -11.74 -11.96
N LYS A 69 12.82 -12.97 -12.47
CA LYS A 69 11.57 -13.73 -12.37
C LYS A 69 11.21 -14.01 -10.91
N ALA A 70 12.17 -14.45 -10.10
CA ALA A 70 11.95 -14.70 -8.67
C ALA A 70 11.54 -13.41 -7.93
N LYS A 71 12.26 -12.30 -8.19
CA LYS A 71 11.94 -10.99 -7.61
C LYS A 71 10.55 -10.50 -8.03
N ALA A 72 10.23 -10.57 -9.32
CA ALA A 72 8.92 -10.14 -9.84
C ALA A 72 7.78 -11.00 -9.30
N SER A 73 7.99 -12.32 -9.19
CA SER A 73 7.01 -13.23 -8.59
C SER A 73 6.67 -12.80 -7.16
N ALA A 74 7.67 -12.58 -6.32
CA ALA A 74 7.47 -12.14 -4.94
C ALA A 74 6.75 -10.76 -4.85
N VAL A 75 7.10 -9.84 -5.74
CA VAL A 75 6.45 -8.51 -5.81
C VAL A 75 4.99 -8.64 -6.20
N ILE A 76 4.67 -9.46 -7.20
CA ILE A 76 3.28 -9.68 -7.65
C ILE A 76 2.46 -10.28 -6.51
N ASP A 77 2.97 -11.29 -5.82
CA ASP A 77 2.29 -11.94 -4.70
C ASP A 77 2.06 -10.99 -3.52
N ALA A 78 2.98 -10.05 -3.29
CA ALA A 78 2.85 -9.08 -2.21
C ALA A 78 1.95 -7.88 -2.54
N ALA A 79 1.94 -7.41 -3.79
CA ALA A 79 1.35 -6.13 -4.15
C ALA A 79 0.03 -6.23 -4.94
N TYR A 80 -0.22 -7.35 -5.63
CA TYR A 80 -1.40 -7.48 -6.50
C TYR A 80 -2.45 -8.40 -5.87
N GLY A 81 -3.72 -8.07 -6.09
CA GLY A 81 -4.85 -8.79 -5.51
C GLY A 81 -5.31 -10.01 -6.32
N PHE A 82 -4.39 -10.83 -6.84
CA PHE A 82 -4.75 -12.04 -7.60
C PHE A 82 -5.47 -13.09 -6.75
N ASP A 83 -5.40 -13.01 -5.42
CA ASP A 83 -6.18 -13.87 -4.52
C ASP A 83 -7.69 -13.56 -4.60
N TYR A 84 -8.07 -12.36 -5.05
CA TYR A 84 -9.47 -12.00 -5.33
C TYR A 84 -9.97 -12.48 -6.69
N GLY A 85 -9.07 -12.96 -7.57
CA GLY A 85 -9.35 -13.36 -8.94
C GLY A 85 -8.58 -12.54 -9.99
N PRO A 86 -9.02 -12.53 -11.25
CA PRO A 86 -8.42 -11.73 -12.30
C PRO A 86 -8.44 -10.24 -11.95
N ILE A 87 -7.34 -9.54 -12.19
CA ILE A 87 -7.25 -8.09 -11.98
C ILE A 87 -7.40 -7.33 -13.30
N ALA A 88 -7.83 -6.06 -13.22
CA ALA A 88 -7.94 -5.19 -14.37
C ALA A 88 -6.56 -4.61 -14.73
N PHE A 89 -5.71 -5.40 -15.41
CA PHE A 89 -4.37 -4.97 -15.79
C PHE A 89 -4.22 -4.77 -17.29
N LYS A 90 -4.05 -3.51 -17.68
CA LYS A 90 -3.68 -3.08 -19.05
C LYS A 90 -2.36 -2.28 -18.97
N PRO A 91 -1.22 -2.91 -19.26
CA PRO A 91 0.08 -2.25 -19.29
C PRO A 91 0.26 -1.33 -20.51
N THR A 92 1.31 -0.48 -20.49
CA THR A 92 1.59 0.49 -21.56
C THR A 92 2.04 -0.18 -22.84
N TYR A 93 3.04 -1.05 -22.76
CA TYR A 93 3.73 -1.60 -23.94
C TYR A 93 3.20 -2.99 -24.33
N THR A 94 1.91 -3.05 -24.56
CA THR A 94 1.22 -4.27 -24.99
C THR A 94 0.24 -3.94 -26.12
N THR A 95 0.01 -4.91 -27.02
CA THR A 95 -0.85 -4.74 -28.19
C THR A 95 -1.51 -6.06 -28.59
N GLY A 96 -2.58 -5.96 -29.39
CA GLY A 96 -3.30 -7.11 -29.92
C GLY A 96 -3.86 -8.02 -28.81
N PRO A 97 -3.82 -9.34 -28.98
CA PRO A 97 -4.38 -10.29 -28.01
C PRO A 97 -3.64 -10.30 -26.66
N GLU A 98 -2.43 -9.73 -26.62
CA GLU A 98 -1.62 -9.65 -25.41
C GLU A 98 -1.80 -8.34 -24.63
N THR A 99 -2.78 -7.51 -25.01
CA THR A 99 -3.00 -6.19 -24.40
C THR A 99 -3.35 -6.27 -22.91
N PHE A 100 -4.20 -7.22 -22.54
CA PHE A 100 -4.65 -7.35 -21.15
C PHE A 100 -3.92 -8.48 -20.42
N ARG A 101 -3.47 -8.21 -19.23
CA ARG A 101 -2.66 -9.12 -18.40
C ARG A 101 -3.39 -9.47 -17.09
N SER A 102 -4.65 -9.86 -17.20
CA SER A 102 -5.56 -10.08 -16.09
C SER A 102 -5.19 -11.26 -15.16
N THR A 103 -4.24 -12.11 -15.57
CA THR A 103 -3.77 -13.24 -14.78
C THR A 103 -2.40 -12.96 -14.15
N ARG A 104 -2.11 -13.65 -13.04
CA ARG A 104 -0.78 -13.58 -12.38
C ARG A 104 0.37 -13.90 -13.35
N ALA A 105 0.19 -14.95 -14.18
CA ALA A 105 1.16 -15.34 -15.20
C ALA A 105 1.36 -14.24 -16.26
N GLY A 106 0.27 -13.63 -16.73
CA GLY A 106 0.33 -12.52 -17.66
C GLY A 106 1.02 -11.29 -17.11
N ALA A 107 0.79 -10.96 -15.83
CA ALA A 107 1.48 -9.88 -15.13
C ALA A 107 2.97 -10.18 -14.99
N LEU A 108 3.36 -11.40 -14.61
CA LEU A 108 4.75 -11.82 -14.50
C LEU A 108 5.48 -11.68 -15.84
N ALA A 109 4.90 -12.22 -16.92
CA ALA A 109 5.45 -12.12 -18.27
C ALA A 109 5.60 -10.66 -18.74
N TYR A 110 4.71 -9.75 -18.34
CA TYR A 110 4.85 -8.33 -18.63
C TYR A 110 6.10 -7.73 -17.97
N PHE A 111 6.35 -8.04 -16.71
CA PHE A 111 7.49 -7.47 -15.99
C PHE A 111 8.84 -8.03 -16.43
N VAL A 112 8.93 -9.34 -16.67
CA VAL A 112 10.24 -9.98 -16.89
C VAL A 112 10.48 -10.43 -18.34
N GLY A 113 9.47 -10.41 -19.20
CA GLY A 113 9.57 -10.82 -20.60
C GLY A 113 9.15 -12.27 -20.84
N PRO A 114 9.49 -12.80 -22.04
CA PRO A 114 9.05 -14.10 -22.46
C PRO A 114 9.44 -15.22 -21.50
N ASP A 115 8.50 -16.09 -21.22
CA ASP A 115 8.72 -17.29 -20.43
C ASP A 115 8.24 -18.50 -21.27
N PRO A 116 9.10 -19.49 -21.56
CA PRO A 116 8.69 -20.69 -22.27
C PRO A 116 7.54 -21.46 -21.62
N SER A 117 7.39 -21.32 -20.30
CA SER A 117 6.26 -21.90 -19.57
C SER A 117 4.94 -21.15 -19.77
N ILE A 118 4.98 -19.95 -20.38
CA ILE A 118 3.82 -19.09 -20.63
C ILE A 118 3.83 -18.61 -22.09
N PRO A 119 3.66 -19.51 -23.07
CA PRO A 119 3.83 -19.20 -24.49
C PRO A 119 2.88 -18.14 -25.03
N ALA A 120 1.71 -17.95 -24.37
CA ALA A 120 0.74 -16.92 -24.74
C ALA A 120 1.30 -15.49 -24.73
N PHE A 121 2.41 -15.24 -24.02
CA PHE A 121 3.04 -13.92 -23.87
C PHE A 121 4.47 -13.89 -24.40
N GLY A 122 4.79 -14.75 -25.37
CA GLY A 122 6.16 -15.00 -25.84
C GLY A 122 6.82 -13.85 -26.61
N LYS A 123 6.08 -12.80 -27.00
CA LYS A 123 6.60 -11.72 -27.86
C LYS A 123 7.02 -10.46 -27.10
N ASN A 124 6.78 -10.37 -25.79
CA ASN A 124 7.10 -9.17 -25.03
C ASN A 124 8.52 -9.12 -24.54
N GLN A 125 9.15 -7.97 -24.72
CA GLN A 125 10.30 -7.59 -23.90
C GLN A 125 9.79 -7.25 -22.49
N GLY A 126 10.36 -7.82 -21.45
CA GLY A 126 9.92 -7.53 -20.08
C GLY A 126 10.11 -6.05 -19.71
N PHE A 127 9.07 -5.42 -19.22
CA PHE A 127 9.11 -3.99 -18.89
C PHE A 127 10.24 -3.64 -17.92
N ALA A 128 10.47 -4.49 -16.91
CA ALA A 128 11.52 -4.26 -15.92
C ALA A 128 12.90 -4.80 -16.34
N THR A 129 13.01 -5.52 -17.47
CA THR A 129 14.25 -6.19 -17.88
C THR A 129 14.85 -5.63 -19.17
N TYR A 130 14.04 -5.00 -20.06
CA TYR A 130 14.55 -4.50 -21.34
C TYR A 130 15.37 -3.19 -21.19
N ARG A 131 15.17 -2.46 -20.11
CA ARG A 131 15.97 -1.31 -19.69
C ARG A 131 16.42 -1.50 -18.26
N HIS A 132 17.60 -0.98 -17.92
CA HIS A 132 18.07 -0.94 -16.55
C HIS A 132 17.50 0.29 -15.86
N TRP A 133 16.30 0.18 -15.29
CA TRP A 133 15.65 1.27 -14.57
C TRP A 133 16.38 1.57 -13.26
N LYS A 134 16.74 2.83 -13.04
CA LYS A 134 17.48 3.32 -11.85
C LYS A 134 16.61 4.15 -10.93
N SER A 135 15.59 4.80 -11.45
CA SER A 135 14.60 5.50 -10.63
C SER A 135 13.20 5.36 -11.19
N CYS A 136 12.22 5.50 -10.30
CA CYS A 136 10.81 5.53 -10.60
C CYS A 136 10.14 6.52 -9.63
N GLU A 137 9.37 7.47 -10.16
CA GLU A 137 8.70 8.53 -9.42
C GLU A 137 7.23 8.59 -9.83
N VAL A 138 6.33 8.71 -8.86
CA VAL A 138 4.90 8.92 -9.09
C VAL A 138 4.55 10.37 -8.78
N LYS A 139 3.77 10.99 -9.67
CA LYS A 139 3.14 12.29 -9.47
C LYS A 139 1.64 12.13 -9.67
N ASP A 140 0.90 12.08 -8.57
CA ASP A 140 -0.55 12.00 -8.61
C ASP A 140 -1.18 13.33 -9.02
N TYR A 141 -2.28 13.22 -9.77
CA TYR A 141 -3.21 14.31 -10.03
C TYR A 141 -4.47 14.18 -9.18
N VAL A 142 -4.93 12.94 -8.96
CA VAL A 142 -6.11 12.65 -8.15
C VAL A 142 -5.88 11.39 -7.35
N ILE A 143 -6.21 11.45 -6.06
CA ILE A 143 -6.41 10.29 -5.18
C ILE A 143 -7.84 10.38 -4.66
N GLN A 144 -8.62 9.31 -4.83
CA GLN A 144 -9.99 9.18 -4.34
C GLN A 144 -10.03 8.05 -3.31
N LEU A 145 -10.62 8.30 -2.15
CA LEU A 145 -10.69 7.34 -1.04
C LEU A 145 -12.16 6.94 -0.81
N PHE A 146 -12.46 5.65 -0.90
CA PHE A 146 -13.80 5.09 -0.74
C PHE A 146 -13.78 3.89 0.22
N GLY A 147 -13.94 4.16 1.51
CA GLY A 147 -13.87 3.10 2.51
C GLY A 147 -12.50 2.41 2.51
N ASN A 148 -12.45 1.11 2.21
CA ASN A 148 -11.21 0.35 2.09
C ASN A 148 -10.61 0.36 0.67
N THR A 149 -11.18 1.14 -0.25
CA THR A 149 -10.75 1.20 -1.65
C THR A 149 -10.27 2.60 -2.01
N ALA A 150 -9.21 2.70 -2.81
CA ALA A 150 -8.72 3.97 -3.33
C ALA A 150 -8.43 3.88 -4.83
N ASN A 151 -8.74 4.96 -5.56
CA ASN A 151 -8.25 5.20 -6.91
C ASN A 151 -7.14 6.25 -6.87
N ALA A 152 -6.09 6.05 -7.66
CA ALA A 152 -5.04 7.04 -7.85
C ALA A 152 -4.72 7.16 -9.34
N MET A 153 -4.69 8.38 -9.85
CA MET A 153 -4.38 8.67 -11.25
C MET A 153 -3.32 9.76 -11.34
N GLY A 154 -2.33 9.55 -12.21
CA GLY A 154 -1.23 10.48 -12.37
C GLY A 154 -0.21 10.00 -13.40
N LEU A 155 0.98 10.54 -13.30
CA LEU A 155 2.13 10.22 -14.13
C LEU A 155 3.13 9.38 -13.34
N VAL A 156 3.80 8.46 -14.06
CA VAL A 156 4.98 7.78 -13.53
C VAL A 156 6.15 8.05 -14.47
N ARG A 157 7.23 8.54 -13.87
CA ARG A 157 8.49 8.82 -14.55
C ARG A 157 9.51 7.75 -14.20
N PHE A 158 10.11 7.16 -15.22
CA PHE A 158 11.21 6.22 -15.10
C PHE A 158 12.48 6.83 -15.67
N THR A 159 13.61 6.59 -15.03
CA THR A 159 14.93 6.93 -15.58
C THR A 159 15.80 5.68 -15.62
N ASP A 160 16.39 5.38 -16.77
CA ASP A 160 17.28 4.24 -16.92
C ASP A 160 18.75 4.56 -16.60
N ALA A 161 19.63 3.56 -16.63
CA ALA A 161 21.06 3.71 -16.36
C ALA A 161 21.80 4.59 -17.36
N LYS A 162 21.19 4.92 -18.51
CA LYS A 162 21.74 5.83 -19.52
C LYS A 162 21.21 7.26 -19.35
N GLY A 163 20.37 7.50 -18.33
CA GLY A 163 19.71 8.78 -18.11
C GLY A 163 18.51 9.03 -19.03
N GLN A 164 18.07 8.03 -19.80
CA GLN A 164 16.89 8.17 -20.64
C GLN A 164 15.63 8.13 -19.79
N VAL A 165 14.73 9.09 -20.04
CA VAL A 165 13.47 9.22 -19.31
C VAL A 165 12.31 8.64 -20.11
N GLY A 166 11.46 7.86 -19.44
CA GLY A 166 10.17 7.45 -19.94
C GLY A 166 9.07 7.94 -19.00
N VAL A 167 7.98 8.46 -19.57
CA VAL A 167 6.80 8.88 -18.79
C VAL A 167 5.61 8.08 -19.28
N VAL A 168 4.81 7.61 -18.34
CA VAL A 168 3.54 6.94 -18.63
C VAL A 168 2.43 7.54 -17.78
N GLU A 169 1.23 7.57 -18.34
CA GLU A 169 0.00 7.83 -17.59
C GLU A 169 -0.38 6.56 -16.82
N LYS A 170 -0.80 6.73 -15.58
CA LYS A 170 -1.07 5.60 -14.69
C LYS A 170 -2.35 5.79 -13.93
N THR A 171 -3.15 4.73 -13.86
CA THR A 171 -4.29 4.61 -12.94
C THR A 171 -4.16 3.33 -12.14
N PHE A 172 -4.27 3.45 -10.83
CA PHE A 172 -4.36 2.33 -9.90
C PHE A 172 -5.70 2.34 -9.18
N THR A 173 -6.21 1.16 -8.89
CA THR A 173 -7.17 0.96 -7.81
C THR A 173 -6.54 0.03 -6.79
N PHE A 174 -6.57 0.45 -5.53
CA PHE A 174 -6.09 -0.31 -4.39
C PHE A 174 -7.26 -0.77 -3.53
N VAL A 175 -7.15 -1.95 -2.95
CA VAL A 175 -8.00 -2.43 -1.85
C VAL A 175 -7.12 -2.63 -0.64
N ARG A 176 -7.55 -2.08 0.50
CA ARG A 176 -6.91 -2.29 1.80
C ARG A 176 -7.51 -3.50 2.47
N GLU A 177 -6.70 -4.50 2.76
CA GLU A 177 -7.09 -5.69 3.51
C GLU A 177 -7.26 -5.38 5.01
N MET A 178 -7.92 -6.28 5.74
CA MET A 178 -8.12 -6.14 7.19
C MET A 178 -6.81 -6.03 7.97
N ASN A 179 -5.74 -6.67 7.51
CA ASN A 179 -4.40 -6.62 8.08
C ASN A 179 -3.62 -5.35 7.71
N GLY A 180 -4.22 -4.42 6.94
CA GLY A 180 -3.60 -3.19 6.46
C GLY A 180 -2.80 -3.33 5.15
N THR A 181 -2.71 -4.51 4.56
CA THR A 181 -2.02 -4.70 3.27
C THR A 181 -2.80 -4.01 2.15
N MET A 182 -2.09 -3.28 1.30
CA MET A 182 -2.65 -2.64 0.11
C MET A 182 -2.45 -3.55 -1.10
N ARG A 183 -3.56 -3.92 -1.78
CA ARG A 183 -3.54 -4.75 -2.98
C ARG A 183 -3.97 -3.97 -4.21
N ILE A 184 -3.19 -4.05 -5.28
CA ILE A 184 -3.55 -3.50 -6.60
C ILE A 184 -4.56 -4.43 -7.26
N VAL A 185 -5.75 -3.93 -7.55
CA VAL A 185 -6.81 -4.68 -8.26
C VAL A 185 -7.10 -4.10 -9.65
N LEU A 186 -6.69 -2.84 -9.90
CA LEU A 186 -6.62 -2.25 -11.23
C LEU A 186 -5.25 -1.59 -11.41
N HIS A 187 -4.63 -1.86 -12.55
CA HIS A 187 -3.39 -1.24 -12.99
C HIS A 187 -3.50 -0.94 -14.48
N HIS A 188 -3.84 0.27 -14.82
CA HIS A 188 -3.87 0.75 -16.19
C HIS A 188 -2.72 1.71 -16.44
N SER A 189 -2.07 1.59 -17.58
CA SER A 189 -1.14 2.62 -18.05
C SER A 189 -1.15 2.77 -19.57
N SER A 190 -0.88 4.01 -20.02
CA SER A 190 -0.75 4.40 -21.41
C SER A 190 0.49 5.28 -21.62
N ALA A 191 0.97 5.35 -22.84
CA ALA A 191 1.88 6.42 -23.23
C ALA A 191 1.06 7.70 -23.41
N PRO A 192 1.61 8.89 -23.09
CA PRO A 192 1.00 10.16 -23.47
C PRO A 192 0.72 10.19 -24.98
N PHE A 193 -0.44 10.70 -25.34
CA PHE A 193 -0.79 10.86 -26.76
C PHE A 193 0.13 11.88 -27.42
N ASP A 194 0.75 11.51 -28.54
CA ASP A 194 1.55 12.39 -29.39
C ASP A 194 0.79 12.59 -30.72
N ALA A 195 0.24 13.77 -30.88
CA ALA A 195 -0.55 14.20 -32.06
C ALA A 195 0.33 14.63 -33.25
N ARG A 196 1.43 13.93 -33.56
CA ARG A 196 2.21 14.18 -34.76
C ARG A 196 1.51 13.73 -36.02
#